data_9d9abd51aab7982a9f7893aff9ceebc4
#
_entry.id   9d9abd51aab7982a9f7893aff9ceebc4
#
_cell.length_a   1.000
_cell.length_b   1.000
_cell.length_c   1.000
_cell.angle_alpha   90.00
_cell.angle_beta   90.00
_cell.angle_gamma   90.00
#
_symmetry.space_group_name_H-M   'P 1'
#
loop_
_entity.id
_entity.type
_entity.pdbx_description
1 polymer ?
#
loop_
_entity_poly.entity_id
_entity_poly.type
_entity_poly.pdbx_seq_one_letter_code
_entity_poly.pdbx_strand_id
1 'polypeptide(L)'
;MTESPYSQEAEEAVIGAVLINPHSFLTVAAFLRPEDFFFLRHAHIWEAMTRLHERKEPIDPVTLAEELSTMGKLDDVGGAPYFTHLIANTPTSVHAEIYGRIVERTAIRRRLIVAADEIKALASDENQPIEHVTTSAETVLFQVTDRNLKREFVTMKDAVNDYFDRIENLIQHQQESMGLPSGFRDLDQLLGGFQKSDLLIFAGRPGMGKCVTGDTILQLPDRYATIESLKPRHALGIPDDDGGIYYPLECDVLTPQGFKPTAYFYESGLRPTLRITTQAGFTLAGTYHHPILTSDSLGQFAWKTLAELTLDDYAVVVEHGSDYTTSRITAIQDNGWQYCYDLTVPDGQAFIANHIINHNTSFMLSTAVNVARIGARVAIFTMEMGADQLVQRIMAMETGISSHKLRLGRLSPQQYDRFVEAAGRVSRYQIFIDDTPALNPIQMRTKCRRLQHEYGIDLVFVDYLQLMNAGGQYQNNRVQEISYISRALKELARELNVPVFSAAQLSRAVEQRQDKRPVLSDLRESGSIEQDADIVMFLYRDAIYNEAT
;
A
#
# COMPACT_ATOMS: atom_id res chain seq x y z
N MET A 1 11.47 0.31 -43.68
CA MET A 1 10.31 0.84 -42.93
C MET A 1 9.27 -0.25 -42.93
N THR A 2 8.99 -0.83 -41.79
CA THR A 2 7.90 -1.83 -41.64
C THR A 2 6.58 -1.10 -41.82
N GLU A 3 5.72 -1.57 -42.73
CA GLU A 3 4.37 -1.00 -42.93
C GLU A 3 3.59 -1.02 -41.61
N SER A 4 2.89 0.07 -41.30
CA SER A 4 2.04 0.15 -40.10
C SER A 4 0.95 -0.92 -40.16
N PRO A 5 0.68 -1.68 -39.09
CA PRO A 5 -0.35 -2.74 -39.10
C PRO A 5 -1.75 -2.18 -39.32
N TYR A 6 -2.48 -2.70 -40.32
CA TYR A 6 -3.89 -2.40 -40.57
C TYR A 6 -4.60 -3.61 -41.20
N SER A 7 -5.94 -3.58 -41.26
CA SER A 7 -6.76 -4.50 -42.05
C SER A 7 -7.91 -3.71 -42.65
N GLN A 8 -7.79 -3.39 -43.95
CA GLN A 8 -8.80 -2.66 -44.69
C GLN A 8 -10.12 -3.42 -44.71
N GLU A 9 -10.06 -4.73 -44.94
CA GLU A 9 -11.26 -5.57 -44.99
C GLU A 9 -12.02 -5.56 -43.65
N ALA A 10 -11.30 -5.57 -42.52
CA ALA A 10 -11.95 -5.53 -41.21
C ALA A 10 -12.54 -4.16 -40.90
N GLU A 11 -11.89 -3.06 -41.30
CA GLU A 11 -12.42 -1.71 -41.13
C GLU A 11 -13.67 -1.50 -42.00
N GLU A 12 -13.67 -1.93 -43.26
CA GLU A 12 -14.81 -1.88 -44.15
C GLU A 12 -15.97 -2.75 -43.64
N ALA A 13 -15.67 -3.98 -43.19
CA ALA A 13 -16.64 -4.93 -42.68
C ALA A 13 -17.33 -4.47 -41.39
N VAL A 14 -16.61 -3.84 -40.45
CA VAL A 14 -17.22 -3.36 -39.21
C VAL A 14 -18.16 -2.19 -39.46
N ILE A 15 -17.79 -1.25 -40.34
CA ILE A 15 -18.63 -0.11 -40.69
C ILE A 15 -19.86 -0.59 -41.46
N GLY A 16 -19.66 -1.45 -42.47
CA GLY A 16 -20.76 -2.00 -43.24
C GLY A 16 -21.72 -2.86 -42.41
N ALA A 17 -21.20 -3.63 -41.42
CA ALA A 17 -22.02 -4.38 -40.49
C ALA A 17 -22.94 -3.48 -39.66
N VAL A 18 -22.44 -2.32 -39.20
CA VAL A 18 -23.24 -1.32 -38.48
C VAL A 18 -24.29 -0.68 -39.40
N LEU A 19 -23.95 -0.39 -40.64
CA LEU A 19 -24.93 0.15 -41.62
C LEU A 19 -26.03 -0.84 -41.95
N ILE A 20 -25.76 -2.16 -41.95
CA ILE A 20 -26.75 -3.23 -42.14
C ILE A 20 -27.60 -3.42 -40.88
N ASN A 21 -26.96 -3.42 -39.71
CA ASN A 21 -27.61 -3.59 -38.41
C ASN A 21 -27.14 -2.53 -37.42
N PRO A 22 -27.82 -1.38 -37.30
CA PRO A 22 -27.42 -0.29 -36.41
C PRO A 22 -27.33 -0.66 -34.93
N HIS A 23 -28.02 -1.71 -34.46
CA HIS A 23 -27.93 -2.16 -33.08
C HIS A 23 -26.54 -2.70 -32.72
N SER A 24 -25.78 -3.21 -33.70
CA SER A 24 -24.40 -3.67 -33.47
C SER A 24 -23.42 -2.54 -33.12
N PHE A 25 -23.78 -1.27 -33.39
CA PHE A 25 -22.97 -0.11 -33.08
C PHE A 25 -22.61 -0.06 -31.59
N LEU A 26 -23.59 -0.24 -30.70
CA LEU A 26 -23.38 -0.20 -29.26
C LEU A 26 -22.34 -1.21 -28.79
N THR A 27 -22.42 -2.45 -29.26
CA THR A 27 -21.49 -3.52 -28.90
C THR A 27 -20.06 -3.20 -29.34
N VAL A 28 -19.91 -2.62 -30.55
CA VAL A 28 -18.59 -2.30 -31.09
C VAL A 28 -18.04 -0.99 -30.53
N ALA A 29 -18.86 0.04 -30.35
CA ALA A 29 -18.47 1.33 -29.78
C ALA A 29 -18.06 1.25 -28.33
N ALA A 30 -18.37 0.15 -27.63
CA ALA A 30 -17.88 -0.10 -26.27
C ALA A 30 -16.36 -0.14 -26.20
N PHE A 31 -15.68 -0.63 -27.24
CA PHE A 31 -14.22 -0.79 -27.27
C PHE A 31 -13.52 -0.07 -28.43
N LEU A 32 -14.19 0.18 -29.56
CA LEU A 32 -13.62 0.78 -30.76
C LEU A 32 -13.89 2.29 -30.82
N ARG A 33 -12.84 3.05 -31.14
CA ARG A 33 -12.87 4.52 -31.24
C ARG A 33 -12.52 4.99 -32.66
N PRO A 34 -12.87 6.24 -33.06
CA PRO A 34 -12.47 6.77 -34.35
C PRO A 34 -10.96 6.71 -34.64
N GLU A 35 -10.13 6.98 -33.63
CA GLU A 35 -8.67 6.92 -33.72
C GLU A 35 -8.09 5.50 -33.89
N ASP A 36 -8.89 4.47 -33.74
CA ASP A 36 -8.47 3.08 -33.94
C ASP A 36 -8.48 2.66 -35.42
N PHE A 37 -9.11 3.43 -36.29
CA PHE A 37 -9.09 3.20 -37.71
C PHE A 37 -7.79 3.72 -38.34
N PHE A 38 -7.22 2.95 -39.25
CA PHE A 38 -6.04 3.34 -40.00
C PHE A 38 -6.36 4.32 -41.11
N PHE A 39 -7.49 4.06 -41.84
CA PHE A 39 -7.95 4.93 -42.92
C PHE A 39 -8.76 6.10 -42.35
N LEU A 40 -8.30 7.31 -42.63
CA LEU A 40 -8.92 8.53 -42.09
C LEU A 40 -10.42 8.65 -42.50
N ARG A 41 -10.77 8.19 -43.69
CA ARG A 41 -12.16 8.13 -44.14
C ARG A 41 -13.05 7.25 -43.25
N HIS A 42 -12.52 6.11 -42.77
CA HIS A 42 -13.22 5.22 -41.84
C HIS A 42 -13.35 5.83 -40.45
N ALA A 43 -12.30 6.53 -40.00
CA ALA A 43 -12.31 7.29 -38.74
C ALA A 43 -13.41 8.36 -38.77
N HIS A 44 -13.54 9.12 -39.88
CA HIS A 44 -14.58 10.14 -40.03
C HIS A 44 -16.01 9.51 -40.06
N ILE A 45 -16.18 8.37 -40.75
CA ILE A 45 -17.46 7.64 -40.72
C ILE A 45 -17.81 7.21 -39.30
N TRP A 46 -16.86 6.64 -38.57
CA TRP A 46 -17.08 6.18 -37.19
C TRP A 46 -17.38 7.34 -36.24
N GLU A 47 -16.71 8.48 -36.42
CA GLU A 47 -17.00 9.71 -35.68
C GLU A 47 -18.42 10.21 -35.93
N ALA A 48 -18.85 10.23 -37.20
CA ALA A 48 -20.22 10.63 -37.55
C ALA A 48 -21.27 9.68 -36.98
N MET A 49 -21.04 8.35 -37.03
CA MET A 49 -21.90 7.35 -36.38
C MET A 49 -22.00 7.58 -34.88
N THR A 50 -20.88 7.92 -34.21
CA THR A 50 -20.84 8.22 -32.76
C THR A 50 -21.70 9.44 -32.43
N ARG A 51 -21.59 10.52 -33.21
CA ARG A 51 -22.39 11.74 -33.02
C ARG A 51 -23.91 11.51 -33.25
N LEU A 52 -24.27 10.75 -34.28
CA LEU A 52 -25.67 10.36 -34.53
C LEU A 52 -26.22 9.57 -33.34
N HIS A 53 -25.43 8.61 -32.84
CA HIS A 53 -25.84 7.81 -31.71
C HIS A 53 -26.02 8.64 -30.42
N GLU A 54 -25.11 9.57 -30.12
CA GLU A 54 -25.22 10.49 -28.97
C GLU A 54 -26.49 11.35 -29.02
N ARG A 55 -26.91 11.77 -30.22
CA ARG A 55 -28.16 12.51 -30.44
C ARG A 55 -29.39 11.61 -30.50
N LYS A 56 -29.21 10.28 -30.37
CA LYS A 56 -30.28 9.28 -30.53
C LYS A 56 -30.96 9.30 -31.91
N GLU A 57 -30.23 9.65 -32.93
CA GLU A 57 -30.64 9.63 -34.31
C GLU A 57 -30.30 8.27 -34.93
N PRO A 58 -31.11 7.80 -35.93
CA PRO A 58 -30.85 6.53 -36.60
C PRO A 58 -29.51 6.58 -37.36
N ILE A 59 -28.78 5.48 -37.34
CA ILE A 59 -27.55 5.31 -38.14
C ILE A 59 -27.93 4.60 -39.42
N ASP A 60 -28.12 5.36 -40.50
CA ASP A 60 -28.36 4.84 -41.83
C ASP A 60 -27.58 5.66 -42.89
N PRO A 61 -27.52 5.20 -44.17
CA PRO A 61 -26.74 5.90 -45.18
C PRO A 61 -27.18 7.35 -45.45
N VAL A 62 -28.44 7.72 -45.17
CA VAL A 62 -28.96 9.08 -45.41
C VAL A 62 -28.54 10.02 -44.29
N THR A 63 -28.82 9.64 -43.06
CA THR A 63 -28.44 10.42 -41.85
C THR A 63 -26.92 10.54 -41.72
N LEU A 64 -26.18 9.49 -42.06
CA LEU A 64 -24.73 9.50 -42.09
C LEU A 64 -24.17 10.45 -43.15
N ALA A 65 -24.74 10.50 -44.33
CA ALA A 65 -24.33 11.45 -45.37
C ALA A 65 -24.58 12.90 -44.95
N GLU A 66 -25.72 13.19 -44.31
CA GLU A 66 -26.07 14.51 -43.81
C GLU A 66 -25.11 14.94 -42.69
N GLU A 67 -24.80 14.04 -41.73
CA GLU A 67 -23.86 14.32 -40.66
C GLU A 67 -22.44 14.60 -41.20
N LEU A 68 -21.94 13.76 -42.10
CA LEU A 68 -20.66 13.95 -42.75
C LEU A 68 -20.60 15.23 -43.60
N SER A 69 -21.71 15.62 -44.23
CA SER A 69 -21.81 16.90 -44.92
C SER A 69 -21.72 18.09 -43.94
N THR A 70 -22.39 18.00 -42.79
CA THR A 70 -22.33 18.99 -41.72
C THR A 70 -20.91 19.10 -41.15
N MET A 71 -20.20 17.99 -41.08
CA MET A 71 -18.77 17.95 -40.67
C MET A 71 -17.83 18.44 -41.79
N GLY A 72 -18.30 18.68 -42.99
CA GLY A 72 -17.49 19.03 -44.17
C GLY A 72 -16.57 17.90 -44.64
N LYS A 73 -16.95 16.64 -44.39
CA LYS A 73 -16.12 15.43 -44.64
C LYS A 73 -16.70 14.46 -45.65
N LEU A 74 -17.90 14.76 -46.22
CA LEU A 74 -18.60 13.85 -47.11
C LEU A 74 -17.79 13.49 -48.35
N ASP A 75 -17.12 14.48 -48.98
CA ASP A 75 -16.28 14.27 -50.15
C ASP A 75 -15.02 13.47 -49.84
N ASP A 76 -14.40 13.71 -48.67
CA ASP A 76 -13.19 13.00 -48.21
C ASP A 76 -13.46 11.50 -48.00
N VAL A 77 -14.71 11.14 -47.70
CA VAL A 77 -15.13 9.73 -47.48
C VAL A 77 -15.48 9.02 -48.78
N GLY A 78 -15.72 9.76 -49.86
CA GLY A 78 -16.14 9.23 -51.15
C GLY A 78 -17.68 9.26 -51.37
N GLY A 79 -18.38 10.03 -50.54
CA GLY A 79 -19.82 10.27 -50.65
C GLY A 79 -20.72 9.05 -50.39
N ALA A 80 -22.01 9.20 -50.69
CA ALA A 80 -23.00 8.13 -50.51
C ALA A 80 -22.72 6.82 -51.28
N PRO A 81 -22.10 6.82 -52.49
CA PRO A 81 -21.73 5.57 -53.17
C PRO A 81 -20.79 4.67 -52.33
N TYR A 82 -19.94 5.25 -51.50
CA TYR A 82 -19.03 4.48 -50.66
C TYR A 82 -19.76 3.68 -49.55
N PHE A 83 -20.85 4.21 -49.03
CA PHE A 83 -21.67 3.46 -48.05
C PHE A 83 -22.34 2.24 -48.71
N THR A 84 -22.79 2.38 -49.94
CA THR A 84 -23.32 1.26 -50.72
C THR A 84 -22.26 0.19 -50.96
N HIS A 85 -21.03 0.61 -51.28
CA HIS A 85 -19.89 -0.30 -51.41
C HIS A 85 -19.59 -1.06 -50.08
N LEU A 86 -19.59 -0.36 -48.93
CA LEU A 86 -19.35 -0.96 -47.61
C LEU A 86 -20.43 -2.01 -47.29
N ILE A 87 -21.70 -1.69 -47.52
CA ILE A 87 -22.84 -2.60 -47.30
C ILE A 87 -22.70 -3.84 -48.18
N ALA A 88 -22.41 -3.64 -49.48
CA ALA A 88 -22.35 -4.72 -50.47
C ALA A 88 -21.19 -5.70 -50.20
N ASN A 89 -20.07 -5.21 -49.67
CA ASN A 89 -18.88 -6.02 -49.41
C ASN A 89 -18.83 -6.61 -47.99
N THR A 90 -19.79 -6.32 -47.14
CA THR A 90 -19.82 -6.88 -45.78
C THR A 90 -20.40 -8.30 -45.79
N PRO A 91 -19.64 -9.32 -45.35
CA PRO A 91 -20.07 -10.72 -45.41
C PRO A 91 -21.32 -10.99 -44.55
N THR A 92 -21.37 -10.38 -43.36
CA THR A 92 -22.51 -10.50 -42.41
C THR A 92 -22.44 -9.44 -41.34
N SER A 93 -23.59 -8.95 -40.88
CA SER A 93 -23.66 -8.04 -39.73
C SER A 93 -23.58 -8.74 -38.36
N VAL A 94 -23.74 -10.07 -38.34
CA VAL A 94 -23.72 -10.86 -37.08
C VAL A 94 -22.33 -10.85 -36.41
N HIS A 95 -21.27 -10.71 -37.21
CA HIS A 95 -19.90 -10.75 -36.75
C HIS A 95 -19.25 -9.35 -36.58
N ALA A 96 -20.03 -8.30 -36.43
CA ALA A 96 -19.56 -6.93 -36.28
C ALA A 96 -18.50 -6.80 -35.14
N GLU A 97 -18.71 -7.47 -34.01
CA GLU A 97 -17.77 -7.47 -32.89
C GLU A 97 -16.44 -8.11 -33.30
N ILE A 98 -16.45 -9.23 -34.00
CA ILE A 98 -15.20 -9.92 -34.44
C ILE A 98 -14.40 -9.00 -35.38
N TYR A 99 -15.08 -8.31 -36.31
CA TYR A 99 -14.42 -7.35 -37.20
C TYR A 99 -13.86 -6.17 -36.41
N GLY A 100 -14.61 -5.62 -35.46
CA GLY A 100 -14.14 -4.56 -34.55
C GLY A 100 -12.90 -4.97 -33.74
N ARG A 101 -12.87 -6.20 -33.23
CA ARG A 101 -11.69 -6.74 -32.49
C ARG A 101 -10.44 -6.87 -33.37
N ILE A 102 -10.59 -7.13 -34.67
CA ILE A 102 -9.44 -7.13 -35.59
C ILE A 102 -8.89 -5.71 -35.75
N VAL A 103 -9.78 -4.70 -35.91
CA VAL A 103 -9.38 -3.29 -36.00
C VAL A 103 -8.71 -2.84 -34.72
N GLU A 104 -9.29 -3.13 -33.56
CA GLU A 104 -8.71 -2.82 -32.25
C GLU A 104 -7.30 -3.41 -32.08
N ARG A 105 -7.14 -4.69 -32.40
CA ARG A 105 -5.83 -5.37 -32.32
C ARG A 105 -4.76 -4.71 -33.18
N THR A 106 -5.10 -4.28 -34.39
CA THR A 106 -4.16 -3.58 -35.28
C THR A 106 -3.88 -2.16 -34.76
N ALA A 107 -4.86 -1.47 -34.20
CA ALA A 107 -4.69 -0.17 -33.55
C ALA A 107 -3.76 -0.24 -32.33
N ILE A 108 -3.91 -1.26 -31.49
CA ILE A 108 -3.01 -1.49 -30.34
C ILE A 108 -1.56 -1.66 -30.82
N ARG A 109 -1.34 -2.44 -31.88
CA ARG A 109 0.00 -2.61 -32.47
C ARG A 109 0.59 -1.30 -32.97
N ARG A 110 -0.20 -0.43 -33.63
CA ARG A 110 0.26 0.90 -34.05
C ARG A 110 0.64 1.78 -32.87
N ARG A 111 -0.20 1.80 -31.82
CA ARG A 111 0.11 2.55 -30.59
C ARG A 111 1.39 2.05 -29.91
N LEU A 112 1.62 0.73 -29.89
CA LEU A 112 2.87 0.18 -29.38
C LEU A 112 4.09 0.60 -30.20
N ILE A 113 3.96 0.71 -31.54
CA ILE A 113 5.04 1.21 -32.39
C ILE A 113 5.33 2.67 -32.08
N VAL A 114 4.30 3.53 -31.96
CA VAL A 114 4.47 4.95 -31.58
C VAL A 114 5.10 5.07 -30.20
N ALA A 115 4.62 4.31 -29.23
CA ALA A 115 5.19 4.29 -27.88
C ALA A 115 6.67 3.85 -27.88
N ALA A 116 7.03 2.86 -28.71
CA ALA A 116 8.43 2.43 -28.85
C ALA A 116 9.33 3.53 -29.43
N ASP A 117 8.83 4.29 -30.41
CA ASP A 117 9.56 5.42 -30.97
C ASP A 117 9.72 6.56 -29.95
N GLU A 118 8.71 6.83 -29.13
CA GLU A 118 8.75 7.80 -28.04
C GLU A 118 9.75 7.38 -26.94
N ILE A 119 9.70 6.11 -26.53
CA ILE A 119 10.64 5.51 -25.56
C ILE A 119 12.07 5.60 -26.11
N LYS A 120 12.26 5.33 -27.40
CA LYS A 120 13.57 5.47 -28.05
C LYS A 120 14.06 6.91 -28.00
N ALA A 121 13.19 7.89 -28.26
CA ALA A 121 13.56 9.30 -28.19
C ALA A 121 13.96 9.71 -26.76
N LEU A 122 13.20 9.30 -25.75
CA LEU A 122 13.51 9.52 -24.34
C LEU A 122 14.86 8.90 -23.94
N ALA A 123 15.11 7.67 -24.38
CA ALA A 123 16.36 6.95 -24.07
C ALA A 123 17.60 7.55 -24.80
N SER A 124 17.38 8.30 -25.88
CA SER A 124 18.46 8.95 -26.64
C SER A 124 18.83 10.34 -26.12
N ASP A 125 18.06 10.90 -25.17
CA ASP A 125 18.34 12.20 -24.56
C ASP A 125 19.26 12.03 -23.34
N GLU A 126 20.56 12.17 -23.54
CA GLU A 126 21.59 12.04 -22.50
C GLU A 126 21.54 13.15 -21.43
N ASN A 127 20.73 14.21 -21.61
CA ASN A 127 20.64 15.31 -20.64
C ASN A 127 19.66 15.00 -19.50
N GLN A 128 18.83 13.94 -19.60
CA GLN A 128 17.86 13.58 -18.60
C GLN A 128 18.42 12.53 -17.61
N PRO A 129 18.12 12.66 -16.31
CA PRO A 129 18.46 11.63 -15.33
C PRO A 129 17.82 10.29 -15.69
N ILE A 130 18.56 9.19 -15.51
CA ILE A 130 18.11 7.84 -15.93
C ILE A 130 16.81 7.43 -15.23
N GLU A 131 16.61 7.82 -13.98
CA GLU A 131 15.39 7.56 -13.20
C GLU A 131 14.17 8.20 -13.85
N HIS A 132 14.33 9.43 -14.38
CA HIS A 132 13.25 10.14 -15.08
C HIS A 132 12.95 9.49 -16.43
N VAL A 133 13.95 9.08 -17.18
CA VAL A 133 13.80 8.37 -18.46
C VAL A 133 13.05 7.06 -18.26
N THR A 134 13.42 6.27 -17.25
CA THR A 134 12.77 5.00 -16.93
C THR A 134 11.30 5.18 -16.56
N THR A 135 11.00 6.12 -15.65
CA THR A 135 9.61 6.39 -15.22
C THR A 135 8.74 6.91 -16.37
N SER A 136 9.30 7.76 -17.25
CA SER A 136 8.60 8.26 -18.43
C SER A 136 8.32 7.15 -19.43
N ALA A 137 9.28 6.25 -19.68
CA ALA A 137 9.12 5.10 -20.56
C ALA A 137 8.03 4.12 -20.04
N GLU A 138 8.01 3.85 -18.73
CA GLU A 138 6.94 3.07 -18.10
C GLU A 138 5.57 3.73 -18.28
N THR A 139 5.49 5.05 -18.13
CA THR A 139 4.25 5.83 -18.31
C THR A 139 3.72 5.75 -19.74
N VAL A 140 4.60 5.91 -20.73
CA VAL A 140 4.26 5.80 -22.16
C VAL A 140 3.72 4.41 -22.50
N LEU A 141 4.39 3.35 -22.03
CA LEU A 141 3.94 1.97 -22.24
C LEU A 141 2.60 1.70 -21.55
N PHE A 142 2.45 2.23 -20.33
CA PHE A 142 1.22 2.11 -19.55
C PHE A 142 0.01 2.71 -20.27
N GLN A 143 0.13 3.91 -20.86
CA GLN A 143 -0.96 4.57 -21.60
C GLN A 143 -1.49 3.73 -22.75
N VAL A 144 -0.65 2.89 -23.37
CA VAL A 144 -1.07 1.97 -24.44
C VAL A 144 -1.89 0.79 -23.89
N THR A 145 -1.50 0.28 -22.70
CA THR A 145 -2.10 -0.93 -22.11
C THR A 145 -3.34 -0.65 -21.28
N ASP A 146 -3.49 0.55 -20.71
CA ASP A 146 -4.56 0.91 -19.78
C ASP A 146 -5.95 0.97 -20.44
N ARG A 147 -6.03 1.28 -21.74
CA ARG A 147 -7.31 1.33 -22.49
C ARG A 147 -8.05 -0.01 -22.56
N ASN A 148 -7.35 -1.14 -22.34
CA ASN A 148 -7.93 -2.49 -22.41
C ASN A 148 -8.68 -2.93 -21.14
N LEU A 149 -8.72 -2.11 -20.08
CA LEU A 149 -9.26 -2.49 -18.77
C LEU A 149 -10.68 -1.96 -18.50
N LYS A 150 -11.40 -1.44 -19.49
CA LYS A 150 -12.80 -1.07 -19.28
C LYS A 150 -13.64 -2.35 -19.14
N ARG A 151 -14.05 -2.64 -17.90
CA ARG A 151 -15.04 -3.68 -17.61
C ARG A 151 -16.32 -3.41 -18.42
N GLU A 152 -16.83 -4.43 -19.09
CA GLU A 152 -18.15 -4.40 -19.70
C GLU A 152 -19.23 -4.15 -18.63
N PHE A 153 -20.35 -3.52 -19.04
CA PHE A 153 -21.50 -3.39 -18.16
C PHE A 153 -22.00 -4.79 -17.78
N VAL A 154 -22.05 -5.08 -16.48
CA VAL A 154 -22.67 -6.30 -15.96
C VAL A 154 -24.17 -6.03 -15.89
N THR A 155 -25.00 -6.91 -16.47
CA THR A 155 -26.45 -6.76 -16.36
C THR A 155 -26.88 -7.02 -14.90
N MET A 156 -27.97 -6.38 -14.46
CA MET A 156 -28.50 -6.63 -13.12
C MET A 156 -28.83 -8.13 -12.92
N LYS A 157 -29.29 -8.80 -13.99
CA LYS A 157 -29.59 -10.23 -13.96
C LYS A 157 -28.35 -11.05 -13.64
N ASP A 158 -27.22 -10.78 -14.32
CA ASP A 158 -25.99 -11.54 -14.10
C ASP A 158 -25.41 -11.23 -12.72
N ALA A 159 -25.44 -9.96 -12.31
CA ALA A 159 -24.99 -9.55 -10.97
C ALA A 159 -25.82 -10.23 -9.85
N VAL A 160 -27.14 -10.38 -10.04
CA VAL A 160 -28.01 -11.08 -9.07
C VAL A 160 -27.72 -12.57 -9.05
N ASN A 161 -27.51 -13.21 -10.20
CA ASN A 161 -27.16 -14.63 -10.28
C ASN A 161 -25.82 -14.89 -9.57
N ASP A 162 -24.78 -14.12 -9.87
CA ASP A 162 -23.47 -14.25 -9.22
C ASP A 162 -23.58 -14.05 -7.70
N TYR A 163 -24.42 -13.09 -7.26
CA TYR A 163 -24.65 -12.85 -5.84
C TYR A 163 -25.40 -14.01 -5.19
N PHE A 164 -26.39 -14.58 -5.88
CA PHE A 164 -27.16 -15.72 -5.40
C PHE A 164 -26.28 -16.96 -5.21
N ASP A 165 -25.47 -17.31 -6.21
CA ASP A 165 -24.53 -18.42 -6.16
C ASP A 165 -23.54 -18.25 -4.99
N ARG A 166 -23.09 -17.01 -4.75
CA ARG A 166 -22.22 -16.66 -3.63
C ARG A 166 -22.90 -16.88 -2.28
N ILE A 167 -24.15 -16.48 -2.11
CA ILE A 167 -24.92 -16.68 -0.88
C ILE A 167 -25.21 -18.17 -0.65
N GLU A 168 -25.56 -18.91 -1.71
CA GLU A 168 -25.81 -20.35 -1.61
C GLU A 168 -24.56 -21.12 -1.14
N ASN A 169 -23.40 -20.79 -1.69
CA ASN A 169 -22.12 -21.35 -1.25
C ASN A 169 -21.85 -21.08 0.23
N LEU A 170 -22.16 -19.88 0.73
CA LEU A 170 -21.98 -19.50 2.13
C LEU A 170 -22.93 -20.25 3.08
N ILE A 171 -24.18 -20.48 2.64
CA ILE A 171 -25.15 -21.24 3.43
C ILE A 171 -24.73 -22.71 3.54
N GLN A 172 -24.17 -23.28 2.46
CA GLN A 172 -23.70 -24.66 2.42
C GLN A 172 -22.39 -24.85 3.21
N HIS A 173 -21.53 -23.82 3.29
CA HIS A 173 -20.21 -23.86 3.92
C HIS A 173 -20.13 -22.87 5.10
N GLN A 174 -21.01 -23.03 6.10
CA GLN A 174 -21.17 -22.11 7.25
C GLN A 174 -19.89 -21.77 8.04
N GLN A 175 -18.75 -22.38 7.74
CA GLN A 175 -17.47 -22.14 8.40
C GLN A 175 -16.49 -21.32 7.54
N GLU A 176 -16.79 -21.03 6.29
CA GLU A 176 -15.93 -20.25 5.41
C GLU A 176 -16.38 -18.78 5.41
N SER A 177 -15.47 -17.86 5.79
CA SER A 177 -15.75 -16.44 5.71
C SER A 177 -15.92 -15.99 4.25
N MET A 178 -16.80 -15.01 4.01
CA MET A 178 -17.00 -14.43 2.66
C MET A 178 -15.75 -13.83 2.04
N GLY A 179 -14.82 -13.39 2.87
CA GLY A 179 -13.56 -12.75 2.47
C GLY A 179 -12.35 -13.50 2.99
N LEU A 180 -11.18 -12.97 2.72
CA LEU A 180 -9.91 -13.48 3.21
C LEU A 180 -9.81 -13.23 4.73
N PRO A 181 -9.72 -14.28 5.59
CA PRO A 181 -9.70 -14.08 7.03
C PRO A 181 -8.40 -13.42 7.49
N SER A 182 -8.50 -12.45 8.38
CA SER A 182 -7.36 -11.75 8.97
C SER A 182 -6.58 -12.59 9.98
N GLY A 183 -7.22 -13.66 10.49
CA GLY A 183 -6.72 -14.48 11.61
C GLY A 183 -7.01 -13.89 12.99
N PHE A 184 -7.74 -12.77 13.07
CA PHE A 184 -8.28 -12.20 14.31
C PHE A 184 -9.78 -12.44 14.35
N ARG A 185 -10.22 -13.35 15.19
CA ARG A 185 -11.59 -13.88 15.22
C ARG A 185 -12.67 -12.79 15.28
N ASP A 186 -12.52 -11.82 16.18
CA ASP A 186 -13.51 -10.76 16.37
C ASP A 186 -13.56 -9.81 15.18
N LEU A 187 -12.40 -9.54 14.57
CA LEU A 187 -12.28 -8.74 13.36
C LEU A 187 -12.92 -9.46 12.17
N ASP A 188 -12.67 -10.75 12.03
CA ASP A 188 -13.25 -11.58 10.96
C ASP A 188 -14.77 -11.72 11.11
N GLN A 189 -15.29 -11.81 12.34
CA GLN A 189 -16.73 -11.78 12.59
C GLN A 189 -17.38 -10.44 12.24
N LEU A 190 -16.67 -9.34 12.50
CA LEU A 190 -17.17 -7.99 12.20
C LEU A 190 -17.18 -7.70 10.70
N LEU A 191 -16.10 -8.06 9.98
CA LEU A 191 -15.91 -7.71 8.58
C LEU A 191 -16.37 -8.80 7.61
N GLY A 192 -16.56 -10.03 8.06
CA GLY A 192 -16.73 -11.18 7.17
C GLY A 192 -15.45 -11.53 6.40
N GLY A 193 -14.26 -11.17 6.94
CA GLY A 193 -12.97 -11.23 6.26
C GLY A 193 -12.73 -10.06 5.29
N PHE A 194 -11.54 -9.97 4.71
CA PHE A 194 -11.18 -8.94 3.74
C PHE A 194 -11.80 -9.24 2.38
N GLN A 195 -12.60 -8.29 1.86
CA GLN A 195 -13.31 -8.49 0.61
C GLN A 195 -12.43 -8.12 -0.59
N LYS A 196 -12.66 -8.82 -1.72
CA LYS A 196 -11.98 -8.51 -2.98
C LYS A 196 -12.30 -7.08 -3.42
N SER A 197 -11.32 -6.40 -4.02
CA SER A 197 -11.42 -5.02 -4.51
C SER A 197 -11.55 -3.95 -3.42
N ASP A 198 -11.45 -4.30 -2.14
CA ASP A 198 -11.48 -3.33 -1.05
C ASP A 198 -10.10 -2.70 -0.82
N LEU A 199 -10.12 -1.39 -0.54
CA LEU A 199 -9.01 -0.67 0.05
C LEU A 199 -9.25 -0.54 1.55
N LEU A 200 -8.41 -1.22 2.34
CA LEU A 200 -8.46 -1.19 3.80
C LEU A 200 -7.34 -0.28 4.30
N ILE A 201 -7.69 0.71 5.10
CA ILE A 201 -6.74 1.61 5.75
C ILE A 201 -6.65 1.30 7.23
N PHE A 202 -5.46 0.99 7.69
CA PHE A 202 -5.16 0.80 9.11
C PHE A 202 -4.38 1.99 9.63
N ALA A 203 -5.06 2.84 10.40
CA ALA A 203 -4.48 4.09 10.85
C ALA A 203 -4.17 4.05 12.34
N GLY A 204 -2.95 4.43 12.68
CA GLY A 204 -2.48 4.56 14.04
C GLY A 204 -1.60 5.79 14.19
N ARG A 205 -1.47 6.28 15.42
CA ARG A 205 -0.56 7.39 15.69
C ARG A 205 0.89 6.88 15.80
N PRO A 206 1.85 7.61 15.23
CA PRO A 206 3.26 7.37 15.56
C PRO A 206 3.52 7.70 17.02
N GLY A 207 4.37 6.94 17.67
CA GLY A 207 4.90 7.30 18.99
C GLY A 207 3.90 7.25 20.15
N MET A 208 2.83 6.47 20.06
CA MET A 208 1.87 6.28 21.16
C MET A 208 2.54 5.78 22.43
N GLY A 209 3.21 6.70 23.17
CA GLY A 209 3.72 6.46 24.52
C GLY A 209 5.14 5.93 24.65
N LYS A 210 6.07 6.25 23.75
CA LYS A 210 7.43 5.68 23.72
C LYS A 210 8.51 6.53 24.41
N CYS A 211 8.19 7.73 24.90
CA CYS A 211 9.20 8.66 25.38
C CYS A 211 9.72 8.28 26.78
N VAL A 212 11.01 8.50 26.99
CA VAL A 212 11.71 8.34 28.26
C VAL A 212 12.05 9.69 28.87
N THR A 213 12.33 9.74 30.19
CA THR A 213 12.69 10.98 30.88
C THR A 213 14.11 11.44 30.55
N GLY A 214 14.41 12.72 30.72
CA GLY A 214 15.68 13.34 30.35
C GLY A 214 16.91 12.78 31.03
N ASP A 215 16.75 12.19 32.21
CA ASP A 215 17.80 11.52 33.00
C ASP A 215 18.15 10.11 32.49
N THR A 216 17.45 9.63 31.48
CA THR A 216 17.70 8.31 30.86
C THR A 216 19.08 8.25 30.22
N ILE A 217 19.87 7.28 30.63
CA ILE A 217 21.24 7.08 30.16
C ILE A 217 21.26 6.23 28.90
N LEU A 218 21.95 6.72 27.89
CA LEU A 218 22.23 6.06 26.62
C LEU A 218 23.72 5.79 26.51
N GLN A 219 24.09 4.67 25.91
CA GLN A 219 25.47 4.37 25.60
C GLN A 219 25.79 4.82 24.17
N LEU A 220 26.80 5.67 24.03
CA LEU A 220 27.41 6.10 22.79
C LEU A 220 28.71 5.29 22.56
N PRO A 221 29.29 5.31 21.35
CA PRO A 221 30.54 4.56 21.09
C PRO A 221 31.70 4.91 22.01
N ASP A 222 31.77 6.15 22.48
CA ASP A 222 32.89 6.73 23.24
C ASP A 222 32.53 7.09 24.70
N ARG A 223 31.24 7.14 25.04
CA ARG A 223 30.79 7.58 26.37
C ARG A 223 29.34 7.18 26.67
N TYR A 224 28.98 7.36 27.95
CA TYR A 224 27.58 7.40 28.38
C TYR A 224 27.09 8.86 28.43
N ALA A 225 25.83 9.08 28.00
CA ALA A 225 25.20 10.40 28.00
C ALA A 225 23.73 10.29 28.40
N THR A 226 23.18 11.29 29.06
CA THR A 226 21.73 11.38 29.24
C THR A 226 21.05 11.77 27.93
N ILE A 227 19.85 11.27 27.69
CA ILE A 227 19.14 11.58 26.45
C ILE A 227 18.94 13.09 26.28
N GLU A 228 18.62 13.82 27.33
CA GLU A 228 18.51 15.28 27.31
C GLU A 228 19.78 15.99 26.86
N SER A 229 20.96 15.46 27.23
CA SER A 229 22.25 16.04 26.85
C SER A 229 22.57 15.94 25.35
N LEU A 230 21.85 15.07 24.61
CA LEU A 230 21.99 14.89 23.18
C LEU A 230 21.19 15.92 22.38
N LYS A 231 20.35 16.73 23.02
CA LYS A 231 19.58 17.78 22.34
C LYS A 231 20.51 18.72 21.57
N PRO A 232 20.34 18.85 20.24
CA PRO A 232 21.17 19.73 19.42
C PRO A 232 20.97 21.20 19.79
N ARG A 233 22.04 21.90 20.21
CA ARG A 233 21.96 23.29 20.69
C ARG A 233 21.80 24.34 19.58
N HIS A 234 22.13 23.99 18.34
CA HIS A 234 22.18 24.92 17.21
C HIS A 234 21.34 24.48 16.00
N ALA A 235 20.66 23.33 16.07
CA ALA A 235 19.77 22.88 15.00
C ALA A 235 18.43 23.62 15.08
N LEU A 236 17.92 24.01 13.92
CA LEU A 236 16.54 24.49 13.81
C LEU A 236 15.63 23.31 14.10
N GLY A 237 14.86 23.43 15.16
CA GLY A 237 13.84 22.43 15.50
C GLY A 237 12.69 22.49 14.50
N ILE A 238 12.23 21.34 14.09
CA ILE A 238 11.01 21.18 13.28
C ILE A 238 9.87 20.99 14.28
N PRO A 239 9.01 22.00 14.47
CA PRO A 239 7.90 21.88 15.42
C PRO A 239 6.99 20.73 15.00
N ASP A 240 6.57 20.01 16.00
CA ASP A 240 5.53 19.02 15.91
C ASP A 240 4.18 19.67 16.28
N ASP A 241 3.11 19.21 15.67
CA ASP A 241 1.74 19.71 15.95
C ASP A 241 1.29 19.47 17.40
N ASP A 242 1.99 18.60 18.15
CA ASP A 242 1.73 18.27 19.57
C ASP A 242 2.54 19.13 20.56
N GLY A 243 3.21 20.15 20.07
CA GLY A 243 4.12 20.97 20.89
C GLY A 243 5.45 20.29 21.17
N GLY A 244 5.73 19.12 20.59
CA GLY A 244 7.02 18.49 20.54
C GLY A 244 7.88 19.10 19.43
N ILE A 245 9.17 18.83 19.46
CA ILE A 245 10.12 19.37 18.49
C ILE A 245 11.07 18.27 18.04
N TYR A 246 11.17 18.07 16.71
CA TYR A 246 12.20 17.23 16.11
C TYR A 246 13.45 18.04 15.81
N TYR A 247 14.59 17.51 16.18
CA TYR A 247 15.89 18.06 15.83
C TYR A 247 16.67 17.02 15.04
N PRO A 248 17.20 17.33 13.85
CA PRO A 248 18.15 16.45 13.18
C PRO A 248 19.31 16.11 14.12
N LEU A 249 19.60 14.83 14.29
CA LEU A 249 20.67 14.35 15.18
C LEU A 249 21.40 13.21 14.49
N GLU A 250 22.70 13.41 14.24
CA GLU A 250 23.59 12.37 13.75
C GLU A 250 24.54 11.94 14.88
N CYS A 251 24.15 10.94 15.64
CA CYS A 251 25.03 10.26 16.60
C CYS A 251 24.69 8.79 16.65
N ASP A 252 25.68 7.96 16.95
CA ASP A 252 25.47 6.52 17.14
C ASP A 252 25.06 6.24 18.58
N VAL A 253 23.97 5.47 18.74
CA VAL A 253 23.50 4.99 20.05
C VAL A 253 23.51 3.46 20.10
N LEU A 254 23.73 2.90 21.28
CA LEU A 254 23.66 1.46 21.47
C LEU A 254 22.21 0.99 21.30
N THR A 255 22.04 0.07 20.38
CA THR A 255 20.79 -0.63 20.13
C THR A 255 20.98 -2.11 20.47
N PRO A 256 19.92 -2.91 20.52
CA PRO A 256 20.09 -4.35 20.60
C PRO A 256 20.95 -4.92 19.45
N GLN A 257 21.25 -4.12 18.44
CA GLN A 257 22.02 -4.50 17.25
C GLN A 257 23.45 -3.92 17.20
N GLY A 258 23.93 -3.43 18.29
CA GLY A 258 25.17 -2.66 18.34
C GLY A 258 24.92 -1.16 18.10
N PHE A 259 25.97 -0.41 17.90
CA PHE A 259 25.84 1.03 17.65
C PHE A 259 25.23 1.32 16.30
N LYS A 260 24.19 2.19 16.29
CA LYS A 260 23.46 2.59 15.10
C LYS A 260 23.24 4.11 15.08
N PRO A 261 23.30 4.75 13.88
CA PRO A 261 23.05 6.17 13.75
C PRO A 261 21.61 6.53 14.08
N THR A 262 21.43 7.67 14.75
CA THR A 262 20.13 8.31 14.92
C THR A 262 19.85 9.26 13.76
N ALA A 263 18.56 9.44 13.40
CA ALA A 263 18.15 10.44 12.42
C ALA A 263 17.61 11.71 13.08
N TYR A 264 16.84 11.54 14.16
CA TYR A 264 16.21 12.65 14.86
C TYR A 264 16.23 12.44 16.37
N PHE A 265 16.37 13.55 17.07
CA PHE A 265 16.07 13.72 18.49
C PHE A 265 14.68 14.33 18.60
N TYR A 266 13.80 13.73 19.38
CA TYR A 266 12.44 14.22 19.60
C TYR A 266 12.25 14.68 21.03
N GLU A 267 11.83 15.91 21.23
CA GLU A 267 11.42 16.50 22.50
C GLU A 267 9.89 16.47 22.60
N SER A 268 9.34 15.57 23.41
CA SER A 268 7.89 15.41 23.58
C SER A 268 7.26 16.45 24.50
N GLY A 269 8.07 17.20 25.25
CA GLY A 269 7.60 18.13 26.27
C GLY A 269 7.26 17.45 27.61
N LEU A 270 6.49 18.14 28.44
CA LEU A 270 6.09 17.70 29.79
C LEU A 270 5.03 16.60 29.70
N ARG A 271 5.29 15.42 30.27
CA ARG A 271 4.39 14.26 30.24
C ARG A 271 4.34 13.58 31.61
N PRO A 272 3.21 12.93 31.97
CA PRO A 272 3.14 12.10 33.16
C PRO A 272 3.97 10.83 32.96
N THR A 273 4.72 10.40 33.98
CA THR A 273 5.70 9.32 33.87
C THR A 273 5.62 8.33 35.04
N LEU A 274 5.96 7.07 34.73
CA LEU A 274 6.22 6.01 35.71
C LEU A 274 7.71 5.72 35.80
N ARG A 275 8.18 5.35 36.98
CA ARG A 275 9.55 4.84 37.23
C ARG A 275 9.47 3.40 37.69
N ILE A 276 10.18 2.54 37.01
CA ILE A 276 10.37 1.14 37.44
C ILE A 276 11.77 0.96 38.03
N THR A 277 11.88 0.03 38.96
CA THR A 277 13.16 -0.42 39.53
C THR A 277 13.22 -1.94 39.46
N THR A 278 14.33 -2.48 39.03
CA THR A 278 14.58 -3.93 38.96
C THR A 278 15.43 -4.41 40.14
N GLN A 279 15.42 -5.71 40.37
CA GLN A 279 16.22 -6.34 41.45
C GLN A 279 17.74 -6.12 41.28
N ALA A 280 18.20 -6.02 40.02
CA ALA A 280 19.60 -5.69 39.71
C ALA A 280 19.94 -4.19 39.92
N GLY A 281 18.97 -3.37 40.32
CA GLY A 281 19.17 -1.94 40.57
C GLY A 281 19.00 -1.04 39.34
N PHE A 282 18.65 -1.59 38.19
CA PHE A 282 18.35 -0.77 37.00
C PHE A 282 17.01 -0.05 37.18
N THR A 283 16.98 1.22 36.77
CA THR A 283 15.78 2.05 36.82
C THR A 283 15.50 2.63 35.45
N LEU A 284 14.23 2.67 35.03
CA LEU A 284 13.80 3.39 33.85
C LEU A 284 12.59 4.24 34.23
N ALA A 285 12.58 5.50 33.79
CA ALA A 285 11.44 6.36 33.88
C ALA A 285 11.01 6.78 32.46
N GLY A 286 9.73 6.72 32.19
CA GLY A 286 9.15 7.05 30.91
C GLY A 286 7.66 7.27 31.00
N THR A 287 7.04 7.63 29.90
CA THR A 287 5.60 7.75 29.84
C THR A 287 4.92 6.42 30.18
N TYR A 288 3.70 6.46 30.69
CA TYR A 288 2.92 5.27 31.10
C TYR A 288 2.91 4.18 30.01
N HIS A 289 2.91 4.57 28.75
CA HIS A 289 2.80 3.70 27.59
C HIS A 289 4.14 3.35 26.97
N HIS A 290 5.24 3.69 27.62
CA HIS A 290 6.56 3.34 27.13
C HIS A 290 6.75 1.82 27.19
N PRO A 291 6.93 1.13 26.03
CA PRO A 291 7.00 -0.31 25.98
C PRO A 291 8.42 -0.77 26.32
N ILE A 292 8.54 -1.76 27.20
CA ILE A 292 9.77 -2.44 27.49
C ILE A 292 9.65 -3.94 27.23
N LEU A 293 10.77 -4.57 26.90
CA LEU A 293 10.82 -6.01 26.76
C LEU A 293 10.85 -6.65 28.14
N THR A 294 9.90 -7.55 28.39
CA THR A 294 9.79 -8.31 29.65
C THR A 294 9.90 -9.81 29.40
N SER A 295 10.11 -10.57 30.46
CA SER A 295 10.00 -12.01 30.49
C SER A 295 9.06 -12.43 31.61
N ASP A 296 8.32 -13.51 31.43
CA ASP A 296 7.58 -14.15 32.51
C ASP A 296 8.45 -15.14 33.30
N SER A 297 7.87 -15.76 34.33
CA SER A 297 8.53 -16.78 35.17
C SER A 297 8.93 -18.05 34.41
N LEU A 298 8.37 -18.27 33.22
CA LEU A 298 8.67 -19.41 32.32
C LEU A 298 9.72 -19.04 31.26
N GLY A 299 10.25 -17.79 31.29
CA GLY A 299 11.23 -17.29 30.33
C GLY A 299 10.65 -16.89 28.98
N GLN A 300 9.31 -16.69 28.86
CA GLN A 300 8.70 -16.19 27.65
C GLN A 300 8.79 -14.67 27.61
N PHE A 301 9.29 -14.14 26.49
CA PHE A 301 9.43 -12.71 26.28
C PHE A 301 8.15 -12.09 25.73
N ALA A 302 7.77 -10.96 26.31
CA ALA A 302 6.63 -10.16 25.87
C ALA A 302 6.95 -8.67 25.97
N TRP A 303 6.35 -7.86 25.09
CA TRP A 303 6.39 -6.42 25.21
C TRP A 303 5.27 -5.97 26.13
N LYS A 304 5.62 -5.25 27.19
CA LYS A 304 4.65 -4.62 28.10
C LYS A 304 4.97 -3.15 28.27
N THR A 305 3.94 -2.33 28.34
CA THR A 305 4.10 -0.90 28.68
C THR A 305 4.37 -0.74 30.16
N LEU A 306 4.98 0.38 30.56
CA LEU A 306 5.24 0.64 31.99
C LEU A 306 3.99 0.53 32.84
N ALA A 307 2.81 0.90 32.31
CA ALA A 307 1.53 0.80 33.01
C ALA A 307 1.00 -0.65 33.16
N GLU A 308 1.40 -1.57 32.26
CA GLU A 308 0.97 -2.98 32.30
C GLU A 308 1.88 -3.87 33.16
N LEU A 309 2.97 -3.31 33.68
CA LEU A 309 3.92 -4.06 34.47
C LEU A 309 3.39 -4.38 35.86
N THR A 310 3.78 -5.53 36.35
CA THR A 310 3.53 -6.00 37.71
C THR A 310 4.86 -6.36 38.40
N LEU A 311 4.84 -6.56 39.71
CA LEU A 311 6.01 -7.00 40.45
C LEU A 311 6.43 -8.47 40.17
N ASP A 312 5.61 -9.19 39.41
CA ASP A 312 5.91 -10.56 38.96
C ASP A 312 6.57 -10.61 37.58
N ASP A 313 6.70 -9.46 36.92
CA ASP A 313 7.38 -9.34 35.63
C ASP A 313 8.90 -9.20 35.80
N TYR A 314 9.63 -9.64 34.79
CA TYR A 314 11.07 -9.50 34.68
C TYR A 314 11.41 -8.60 33.50
N ALA A 315 12.05 -7.48 33.73
CA ALA A 315 12.60 -6.64 32.66
C ALA A 315 13.81 -7.32 32.02
N VAL A 316 13.89 -7.24 30.69
CA VAL A 316 15.10 -7.68 29.96
C VAL A 316 16.10 -6.55 29.99
N VAL A 317 17.24 -6.79 30.65
CA VAL A 317 18.28 -5.79 30.91
C VAL A 317 19.61 -6.19 30.26
N VAL A 318 20.38 -5.20 29.83
CA VAL A 318 21.71 -5.36 29.24
C VAL A 318 22.77 -4.94 30.26
N GLU A 319 23.57 -5.86 30.74
CA GLU A 319 24.61 -5.56 31.77
C GLU A 319 25.93 -5.10 31.17
N HIS A 320 26.42 -5.82 30.15
CA HIS A 320 27.67 -5.45 29.47
C HIS A 320 27.61 -5.81 27.98
N GLY A 321 27.96 -4.87 27.13
CA GLY A 321 28.01 -5.09 25.67
C GLY A 321 26.66 -5.48 25.05
N SER A 322 26.56 -6.68 24.48
CA SER A 322 25.32 -7.22 23.88
C SER A 322 24.65 -8.32 24.72
N ASP A 323 25.19 -8.63 25.91
CA ASP A 323 24.62 -9.69 26.74
C ASP A 323 23.47 -9.13 27.59
N TYR A 324 22.31 -9.76 27.47
CA TYR A 324 21.15 -9.39 28.27
C TYR A 324 20.74 -10.54 29.21
N THR A 325 20.23 -10.13 30.33
CA THR A 325 19.66 -11.00 31.36
C THR A 325 18.27 -10.51 31.74
N THR A 326 17.55 -11.26 32.53
CA THR A 326 16.26 -10.83 33.06
C THR A 326 16.41 -10.42 34.52
N SER A 327 15.81 -9.31 34.90
CA SER A 327 15.79 -8.81 36.26
C SER A 327 14.39 -8.52 36.72
N ARG A 328 13.97 -9.11 37.84
CA ARG A 328 12.61 -8.96 38.38
C ARG A 328 12.33 -7.49 38.70
N ILE A 329 11.13 -7.03 38.42
CA ILE A 329 10.65 -5.70 38.78
C ILE A 329 10.34 -5.70 40.29
N THR A 330 10.97 -4.79 41.03
CA THR A 330 10.82 -4.68 42.49
C THR A 330 10.02 -3.47 42.94
N ALA A 331 9.90 -2.45 42.10
CA ALA A 331 9.09 -1.28 42.38
C ALA A 331 8.57 -0.66 41.08
N ILE A 332 7.34 -0.15 41.13
CA ILE A 332 6.68 0.67 40.09
C ILE A 332 6.11 1.87 40.84
N GLN A 333 6.56 3.08 40.49
CA GLN A 333 6.21 4.30 41.19
C GLN A 333 5.78 5.40 40.24
N ASP A 334 4.78 6.19 40.62
CA ASP A 334 4.49 7.44 39.93
C ASP A 334 5.68 8.39 40.05
N ASN A 335 6.15 8.90 38.91
CA ASN A 335 7.29 9.80 38.82
C ASN A 335 6.88 11.23 38.47
N GLY A 336 5.57 11.53 38.48
CA GLY A 336 5.00 12.84 38.18
C GLY A 336 5.22 13.29 36.72
N TRP A 337 5.05 14.59 36.50
CA TRP A 337 5.24 15.21 35.21
C TRP A 337 6.71 15.52 34.95
N GLN A 338 7.28 14.95 33.87
CA GLN A 338 8.67 15.13 33.47
C GLN A 338 8.76 15.51 31.99
N TYR A 339 9.83 16.22 31.62
CA TYR A 339 10.18 16.36 30.22
C TYR A 339 10.60 15.01 29.65
N CYS A 340 9.98 14.64 28.54
CA CYS A 340 10.19 13.35 27.89
C CYS A 340 10.73 13.50 26.49
N TYR A 341 11.58 12.55 26.12
CA TYR A 341 12.37 12.55 24.88
C TYR A 341 12.32 11.18 24.21
N ASP A 342 12.54 11.16 22.90
CA ASP A 342 12.68 9.94 22.11
C ASP A 342 13.79 10.11 21.06
N LEU A 343 14.27 8.99 20.52
CA LEU A 343 15.24 8.97 19.44
C LEU A 343 14.70 8.18 18.26
N THR A 344 14.85 8.72 17.06
CA THR A 344 14.58 7.98 15.83
C THR A 344 15.85 7.28 15.38
N VAL A 345 15.86 5.95 15.48
CA VAL A 345 16.94 5.09 14.98
C VAL A 345 16.41 4.37 13.74
N PRO A 346 16.81 4.76 12.52
CA PRO A 346 16.26 4.21 11.28
C PRO A 346 16.43 2.69 11.17
N ASP A 347 17.61 2.20 11.53
CA ASP A 347 17.99 0.81 11.36
C ASP A 347 17.66 -0.07 12.59
N GLY A 348 16.42 -0.08 13.08
CA GLY A 348 16.12 -1.02 14.15
C GLY A 348 15.03 -0.63 15.12
N GLN A 349 14.54 0.61 15.08
CA GLN A 349 13.40 1.12 15.85
C GLN A 349 13.41 0.79 17.37
N ALA A 350 14.54 0.30 17.88
CA ALA A 350 14.75 0.00 19.29
C ALA A 350 16.10 0.54 19.72
N PHE A 351 16.17 1.13 20.89
CA PHE A 351 17.41 1.53 21.52
C PHE A 351 17.45 1.05 22.98
N ILE A 352 18.64 1.00 23.56
CA ILE A 352 18.81 0.59 24.95
C ILE A 352 18.84 1.84 25.82
N ALA A 353 17.82 1.97 26.67
CA ALA A 353 17.65 3.07 27.60
C ALA A 353 17.78 2.57 29.02
N ASN A 354 18.71 3.11 29.78
CA ASN A 354 19.05 2.63 31.15
C ASN A 354 19.15 1.09 31.21
N HIS A 355 19.82 0.50 30.21
CA HIS A 355 20.00 -0.96 30.07
C HIS A 355 18.73 -1.76 29.74
N ILE A 356 17.59 -1.14 29.46
CA ILE A 356 16.33 -1.81 29.13
C ILE A 356 15.98 -1.65 27.64
N ILE A 357 15.44 -2.69 26.98
CA ILE A 357 15.14 -2.74 25.53
C ILE A 357 13.72 -2.28 25.23
N ASN A 358 13.53 -1.45 24.19
CA ASN A 358 12.29 -0.76 23.79
C ASN A 358 11.91 -0.99 22.31
N HIS A 359 10.60 -1.07 21.91
CA HIS A 359 10.17 -1.33 20.50
C HIS A 359 8.79 -0.84 20.05
N ASN A 360 8.53 -0.94 18.65
CA ASN A 360 7.28 -0.63 17.94
C ASN A 360 7.03 -1.53 16.70
N THR A 361 5.73 -1.71 16.28
CA THR A 361 5.14 -2.28 15.03
C THR A 361 4.94 -3.80 14.98
N SER A 362 3.67 -4.30 15.02
CA SER A 362 3.41 -5.75 14.94
C SER A 362 2.09 -6.18 14.28
N PHE A 363 1.03 -5.36 14.21
CA PHE A 363 -0.30 -5.82 13.78
C PHE A 363 -0.34 -6.24 12.30
N MET A 364 0.19 -5.42 11.40
CA MET A 364 0.15 -5.68 9.95
C MET A 364 0.90 -6.97 9.59
N LEU A 365 2.08 -7.17 10.19
CA LEU A 365 2.88 -8.35 9.93
C LEU A 365 2.22 -9.62 10.49
N SER A 366 1.56 -9.54 11.64
CA SER A 366 0.78 -10.66 12.20
C SER A 366 -0.36 -11.05 11.27
N THR A 367 -1.08 -10.08 10.72
CA THR A 367 -2.13 -10.32 9.72
C THR A 367 -1.57 -11.00 8.47
N ALA A 368 -0.44 -10.50 7.94
CA ALA A 368 0.20 -11.09 6.76
C ALA A 368 0.59 -12.55 6.97
N VAL A 369 1.17 -12.87 8.13
CA VAL A 369 1.54 -14.25 8.48
C VAL A 369 0.31 -15.14 8.67
N ASN A 370 -0.75 -14.65 9.34
CA ASN A 370 -1.98 -15.42 9.55
C ASN A 370 -2.62 -15.78 8.20
N VAL A 371 -2.70 -14.81 7.29
CA VAL A 371 -3.23 -14.99 5.93
C VAL A 371 -2.37 -15.97 5.12
N ALA A 372 -1.04 -15.89 5.23
CA ALA A 372 -0.14 -16.82 4.54
C ALA A 372 -0.20 -18.24 5.09
N ARG A 373 -0.49 -18.42 6.39
CA ARG A 373 -0.69 -19.76 7.02
C ARG A 373 -1.83 -20.56 6.43
N ILE A 374 -2.86 -19.89 5.94
CA ILE A 374 -4.00 -20.56 5.27
C ILE A 374 -3.76 -20.77 3.77
N GLY A 375 -2.54 -20.52 3.29
CA GLY A 375 -2.12 -20.77 1.91
C GLY A 375 -2.37 -19.61 0.94
N ALA A 376 -2.79 -18.44 1.43
CA ALA A 376 -2.99 -17.28 0.58
C ALA A 376 -1.64 -16.60 0.20
N ARG A 377 -1.64 -15.96 -0.97
CA ARG A 377 -0.47 -15.29 -1.57
C ARG A 377 -0.48 -13.82 -1.21
N VAL A 378 0.51 -13.41 -0.44
CA VAL A 378 0.59 -12.07 0.14
C VAL A 378 1.76 -11.29 -0.47
N ALA A 379 1.48 -10.14 -1.07
CA ALA A 379 2.50 -9.19 -1.50
C ALA A 379 2.66 -8.10 -0.42
N ILE A 380 3.88 -7.85 0.04
CA ILE A 380 4.20 -6.83 1.03
C ILE A 380 5.13 -5.80 0.40
N PHE A 381 4.67 -4.57 0.28
CA PHE A 381 5.47 -3.42 -0.09
C PHE A 381 5.83 -2.65 1.18
N THR A 382 7.10 -2.65 1.53
CA THR A 382 7.64 -1.97 2.70
C THR A 382 8.64 -0.90 2.29
N MET A 383 8.39 0.33 2.66
CA MET A 383 9.27 1.47 2.37
C MET A 383 10.02 1.93 3.63
N GLU A 384 9.66 1.37 4.78
CA GLU A 384 10.28 1.70 6.08
C GLU A 384 11.30 0.63 6.52
N MET A 385 11.09 -0.63 6.14
CA MET A 385 11.89 -1.76 6.63
C MET A 385 12.43 -2.61 5.48
N GLY A 386 13.69 -3.06 5.58
CA GLY A 386 14.25 -4.03 4.63
C GLY A 386 13.64 -5.44 4.77
N ALA A 387 13.68 -6.21 3.68
CA ALA A 387 13.14 -7.57 3.61
C ALA A 387 13.72 -8.49 4.71
N ASP A 388 15.02 -8.42 4.97
CA ASP A 388 15.68 -9.21 6.02
C ASP A 388 15.10 -8.95 7.42
N GLN A 389 14.72 -7.70 7.70
CA GLN A 389 14.13 -7.32 8.98
C GLN A 389 12.72 -7.87 9.13
N LEU A 390 11.92 -7.88 8.03
CA LEU A 390 10.60 -8.49 8.02
C LEU A 390 10.68 -10.00 8.24
N VAL A 391 11.57 -10.68 7.53
CA VAL A 391 11.80 -12.14 7.68
C VAL A 391 12.23 -12.45 9.13
N GLN A 392 13.12 -11.68 9.71
CA GLN A 392 13.54 -11.86 11.09
C GLN A 392 12.37 -11.72 12.08
N ARG A 393 11.46 -10.77 11.85
CA ARG A 393 10.25 -10.61 12.68
C ARG A 393 9.28 -11.76 12.52
N ILE A 394 9.06 -12.22 11.29
CA ILE A 394 8.24 -13.40 11.02
C ILE A 394 8.81 -14.62 11.73
N MET A 395 10.12 -14.84 11.66
CA MET A 395 10.78 -15.94 12.36
C MET A 395 10.67 -15.82 13.87
N ALA A 396 10.77 -14.61 14.43
CA ALA A 396 10.57 -14.38 15.86
C ALA A 396 9.14 -14.70 16.31
N MET A 397 8.14 -14.33 15.49
CA MET A 397 6.71 -14.64 15.75
C MET A 397 6.45 -16.16 15.69
N GLU A 398 7.03 -16.86 14.72
CA GLU A 398 6.81 -18.29 14.49
C GLU A 398 7.53 -19.19 15.49
N THR A 399 8.66 -18.72 16.01
CA THR A 399 9.49 -19.52 16.94
C THR A 399 9.27 -19.17 18.40
N GLY A 400 8.72 -17.99 18.70
CA GLY A 400 8.75 -17.41 20.04
C GLY A 400 10.17 -17.06 20.52
N ILE A 401 11.17 -17.06 19.62
CA ILE A 401 12.55 -16.67 19.92
C ILE A 401 12.68 -15.18 19.65
N SER A 402 13.30 -14.43 20.59
CA SER A 402 13.47 -12.99 20.37
C SER A 402 14.25 -12.71 19.08
N SER A 403 13.80 -11.68 18.33
CA SER A 403 14.44 -11.24 17.08
C SER A 403 15.95 -10.99 17.27
N HIS A 404 16.35 -10.56 18.47
CA HIS A 404 17.74 -10.31 18.81
C HIS A 404 18.58 -11.59 18.83
N LYS A 405 18.08 -12.69 19.47
CA LYS A 405 18.79 -13.99 19.45
C LYS A 405 18.93 -14.55 18.06
N LEU A 406 17.85 -14.43 17.25
CA LEU A 406 17.86 -14.87 15.86
C LEU A 406 18.96 -14.16 15.07
N ARG A 407 19.07 -12.83 15.24
CA ARG A 407 20.06 -12.05 14.52
C ARG A 407 21.51 -12.31 14.93
N LEU A 408 21.77 -12.55 16.22
CA LEU A 408 23.12 -12.85 16.70
C LEU A 408 23.52 -14.31 16.47
N GLY A 409 22.59 -15.16 15.99
CA GLY A 409 22.83 -16.59 15.88
C GLY A 409 23.08 -17.30 17.22
N ARG A 410 22.77 -16.64 18.35
CA ARG A 410 22.96 -17.17 19.69
C ARG A 410 21.77 -17.99 20.15
N LEU A 411 21.60 -19.15 19.54
CA LEU A 411 20.51 -20.07 19.84
C LEU A 411 21.01 -21.23 20.70
N SER A 412 20.25 -21.60 21.74
CA SER A 412 20.48 -22.87 22.39
C SER A 412 20.14 -24.02 21.43
N PRO A 413 20.63 -25.26 21.63
CA PRO A 413 20.30 -26.38 20.76
C PRO A 413 18.79 -26.54 20.55
N GLN A 414 17.99 -26.44 21.60
CA GLN A 414 16.52 -26.52 21.53
C GLN A 414 15.89 -25.33 20.76
N GLN A 415 16.47 -24.14 20.86
CA GLN A 415 16.02 -22.97 20.08
C GLN A 415 16.41 -23.10 18.62
N TYR A 416 17.56 -23.70 18.32
CA TYR A 416 18.00 -23.98 16.98
C TYR A 416 17.06 -25.00 16.28
N ASP A 417 16.67 -26.06 16.97
CA ASP A 417 15.73 -27.03 16.43
C ASP A 417 14.37 -26.37 16.10
N ARG A 418 13.83 -25.53 17.01
CA ARG A 418 12.62 -24.74 16.76
C ARG A 418 12.80 -23.78 15.57
N PHE A 419 13.96 -23.15 15.45
CA PHE A 419 14.26 -22.26 14.33
C PHE A 419 14.25 -23.00 12.99
N VAL A 420 14.90 -24.17 12.92
CA VAL A 420 14.92 -25.00 11.70
C VAL A 420 13.51 -25.45 11.31
N GLU A 421 12.72 -25.90 12.29
CA GLU A 421 11.32 -26.29 12.06
C GLU A 421 10.47 -25.11 11.55
N ALA A 422 10.60 -23.95 12.20
CA ALA A 422 9.88 -22.75 11.79
C ALA A 422 10.35 -22.25 10.40
N ALA A 423 11.64 -22.31 10.09
CA ALA A 423 12.18 -21.98 8.78
C ALA A 423 11.56 -22.87 7.69
N GLY A 424 11.41 -24.19 7.98
CA GLY A 424 10.72 -25.12 7.10
C GLY A 424 9.21 -24.83 6.92
N ARG A 425 8.54 -24.22 7.91
CA ARG A 425 7.16 -23.75 7.77
C ARG A 425 7.08 -22.45 6.99
N VAL A 426 7.85 -21.45 7.40
CA VAL A 426 7.86 -20.09 6.81
C VAL A 426 8.27 -20.11 5.34
N SER A 427 9.20 -20.99 4.94
CA SER A 427 9.61 -21.13 3.54
C SER A 427 8.47 -21.61 2.60
N ARG A 428 7.39 -22.16 3.15
CA ARG A 428 6.20 -22.55 2.38
C ARG A 428 5.15 -21.43 2.29
N TYR A 429 5.31 -20.36 3.07
CA TYR A 429 4.42 -19.20 3.00
C TYR A 429 4.63 -18.48 1.68
N GLN A 430 3.57 -18.23 0.97
CA GLN A 430 3.61 -17.47 -0.27
C GLN A 430 3.59 -15.96 0.03
N ILE A 431 4.65 -15.48 0.67
CA ILE A 431 4.86 -14.07 0.98
C ILE A 431 5.93 -13.52 0.04
N PHE A 432 5.58 -12.47 -0.70
CA PHE A 432 6.46 -11.78 -1.63
C PHE A 432 6.74 -10.38 -1.05
N ILE A 433 8.00 -10.05 -0.83
CA ILE A 433 8.42 -8.80 -0.19
C ILE A 433 9.12 -7.92 -1.22
N ASP A 434 8.71 -6.67 -1.29
CA ASP A 434 9.36 -5.60 -2.04
C ASP A 434 9.71 -4.46 -1.07
N ASP A 435 11.01 -4.20 -0.89
CA ASP A 435 11.54 -3.18 0.01
C ASP A 435 12.12 -1.97 -0.75
N THR A 436 11.63 -1.73 -1.96
CA THR A 436 12.02 -0.57 -2.76
C THR A 436 11.60 0.73 -2.06
N PRO A 437 12.54 1.63 -1.71
CA PRO A 437 12.20 2.88 -1.04
C PRO A 437 11.46 3.84 -1.98
N ALA A 438 10.55 4.64 -1.41
CA ALA A 438 9.80 5.69 -2.11
C ALA A 438 9.10 5.23 -3.41
N LEU A 439 8.56 4.01 -3.40
CA LEU A 439 7.89 3.41 -4.54
C LEU A 439 6.71 4.27 -5.02
N ASN A 440 6.59 4.45 -6.34
CA ASN A 440 5.43 5.15 -6.88
C ASN A 440 4.28 4.18 -7.25
N PRO A 441 3.02 4.66 -7.33
CA PRO A 441 1.86 3.80 -7.62
C PRO A 441 1.94 3.06 -8.96
N ILE A 442 2.56 3.64 -9.98
CA ILE A 442 2.70 3.03 -11.31
C ILE A 442 3.66 1.84 -11.24
N GLN A 443 4.80 2.01 -10.58
CA GLN A 443 5.77 0.93 -10.38
C GLN A 443 5.17 -0.20 -9.53
N MET A 444 4.45 0.14 -8.45
CA MET A 444 3.75 -0.85 -7.63
C MET A 444 2.75 -1.65 -8.47
N ARG A 445 1.94 -0.97 -9.28
CA ARG A 445 0.96 -1.60 -10.18
C ARG A 445 1.62 -2.56 -11.17
N THR A 446 2.75 -2.16 -11.76
CA THR A 446 3.52 -3.00 -12.69
C THR A 446 4.05 -4.26 -12.00
N LYS A 447 4.64 -4.11 -10.80
CA LYS A 447 5.12 -5.22 -9.99
C LYS A 447 3.98 -6.17 -9.56
N CYS A 448 2.86 -5.62 -9.13
CA CYS A 448 1.67 -6.41 -8.78
C CYS A 448 1.11 -7.19 -9.98
N ARG A 449 0.99 -6.58 -11.15
CA ARG A 449 0.53 -7.27 -12.38
C ARG A 449 1.44 -8.44 -12.75
N ARG A 450 2.75 -8.22 -12.68
CA ARG A 450 3.72 -9.28 -12.95
C ARG A 450 3.56 -10.43 -11.93
N LEU A 451 3.51 -10.10 -10.64
CA LEU A 451 3.33 -11.09 -9.58
C LEU A 451 1.99 -11.85 -9.71
N GLN A 452 0.90 -11.12 -10.05
CA GLN A 452 -0.41 -11.72 -10.30
C GLN A 452 -0.38 -12.71 -11.46
N HIS A 453 0.37 -12.40 -12.53
CA HIS A 453 0.49 -13.28 -13.69
C HIS A 453 1.37 -14.52 -13.41
N GLU A 454 2.48 -14.36 -12.68
CA GLU A 454 3.45 -15.43 -12.43
C GLU A 454 3.00 -16.39 -11.32
N TYR A 455 2.45 -15.85 -10.23
CA TYR A 455 2.14 -16.62 -9.01
C TYR A 455 0.70 -16.46 -8.53
N GLY A 456 0.06 -15.35 -8.90
CA GLY A 456 -1.19 -14.89 -8.33
C GLY A 456 -0.97 -14.09 -7.04
N ILE A 457 -1.97 -13.28 -6.66
CA ILE A 457 -1.99 -12.49 -5.42
C ILE A 457 -3.39 -12.62 -4.80
N ASP A 458 -3.46 -12.77 -3.47
CA ASP A 458 -4.71 -12.79 -2.72
C ASP A 458 -4.85 -11.58 -1.78
N LEU A 459 -3.72 -10.93 -1.43
CA LEU A 459 -3.67 -9.74 -0.56
C LEU A 459 -2.43 -8.91 -0.84
N VAL A 460 -2.58 -7.58 -0.86
CA VAL A 460 -1.47 -6.63 -0.97
C VAL A 460 -1.38 -5.81 0.31
N PHE A 461 -0.19 -5.76 0.93
CA PHE A 461 0.13 -4.85 2.03
C PHE A 461 1.04 -3.71 1.58
N VAL A 462 0.78 -2.51 2.12
CA VAL A 462 1.57 -1.29 1.88
C VAL A 462 1.95 -0.65 3.22
N ASP A 463 3.23 -0.60 3.54
CA ASP A 463 3.76 -0.03 4.79
C ASP A 463 4.72 1.12 4.48
N TYR A 464 4.28 2.37 4.59
CA TYR A 464 2.93 2.91 4.75
C TYR A 464 2.66 3.98 3.67
N LEU A 465 1.41 4.32 3.44
CA LEU A 465 0.94 5.15 2.32
C LEU A 465 1.72 6.47 2.17
N GLN A 466 2.01 7.16 3.27
CA GLN A 466 2.69 8.45 3.25
C GLN A 466 4.18 8.38 2.86
N LEU A 467 4.80 7.20 2.78
CA LEU A 467 6.17 7.04 2.27
C LEU A 467 6.23 6.85 0.75
N MET A 468 5.08 6.64 0.10
CA MET A 468 5.02 6.56 -1.35
C MET A 468 5.31 7.92 -1.99
N ASN A 469 5.82 7.88 -3.22
CA ASN A 469 6.13 9.07 -4.01
C ASN A 469 5.21 9.11 -5.24
N ALA A 470 4.49 10.23 -5.44
CA ALA A 470 3.60 10.40 -6.60
C ALA A 470 4.32 10.88 -7.88
N GLY A 471 5.64 11.13 -7.79
CA GLY A 471 6.42 11.68 -8.91
C GLY A 471 6.40 13.21 -8.99
N GLY A 472 7.20 13.77 -9.90
CA GLY A 472 7.51 15.20 -9.96
C GLY A 472 6.33 16.16 -10.19
N GLN A 473 5.15 15.67 -10.56
CA GLN A 473 3.97 16.52 -10.83
C GLN A 473 3.34 17.14 -9.56
N TYR A 474 3.62 16.58 -8.36
CA TYR A 474 2.98 16.97 -7.10
C TYR A 474 3.94 17.50 -6.03
N GLN A 475 5.20 17.83 -6.40
CA GLN A 475 6.29 18.17 -5.45
C GLN A 475 5.99 19.31 -4.45
N ASN A 476 4.95 20.12 -4.69
CA ASN A 476 4.61 21.26 -3.82
C ASN A 476 3.23 21.15 -3.15
N ASN A 477 2.50 20.05 -3.31
CA ASN A 477 1.18 19.90 -2.72
C ASN A 477 0.96 18.48 -2.16
N ARG A 478 1.34 18.31 -0.90
CA ARG A 478 1.22 17.02 -0.19
C ARG A 478 -0.19 16.45 -0.17
N VAL A 479 -1.21 17.30 -0.05
CA VAL A 479 -2.62 16.88 -0.07
C VAL A 479 -2.98 16.22 -1.40
N GLN A 480 -2.58 16.83 -2.52
CA GLN A 480 -2.84 16.27 -3.86
C GLN A 480 -2.03 15.00 -4.09
N GLU A 481 -0.81 14.94 -3.60
CA GLU A 481 0.05 13.75 -3.68
C GLU A 481 -0.61 12.55 -2.98
N ILE A 482 -1.02 12.71 -1.73
CA ILE A 482 -1.70 11.67 -0.96
C ILE A 482 -3.03 11.27 -1.62
N SER A 483 -3.78 12.24 -2.16
CA SER A 483 -5.02 12.00 -2.89
C SER A 483 -4.81 11.14 -4.14
N TYR A 484 -3.75 11.40 -4.88
CA TYR A 484 -3.39 10.59 -6.04
C TYR A 484 -3.00 9.16 -5.63
N ILE A 485 -2.17 9.02 -4.58
CA ILE A 485 -1.72 7.71 -4.08
C ILE A 485 -2.93 6.88 -3.59
N SER A 486 -3.80 7.47 -2.78
CA SER A 486 -5.00 6.80 -2.25
C SER A 486 -5.90 6.26 -3.37
N ARG A 487 -6.21 7.12 -4.36
CA ARG A 487 -7.00 6.71 -5.54
C ARG A 487 -6.32 5.60 -6.33
N ALA A 488 -5.01 5.70 -6.54
CA ALA A 488 -4.25 4.69 -7.28
C ALA A 488 -4.25 3.32 -6.57
N LEU A 489 -4.18 3.30 -5.22
CA LEU A 489 -4.29 2.07 -4.44
C LEU A 489 -5.71 1.46 -4.55
N LYS A 490 -6.77 2.28 -4.54
CA LYS A 490 -8.14 1.81 -4.77
C LYS A 490 -8.33 1.26 -6.17
N GLU A 491 -7.79 1.94 -7.18
CA GLU A 491 -7.78 1.44 -8.57
C GLU A 491 -7.04 0.10 -8.67
N LEU A 492 -5.88 -0.05 -8.00
CA LEU A 492 -5.12 -1.29 -7.96
C LEU A 492 -5.94 -2.44 -7.33
N ALA A 493 -6.62 -2.20 -6.21
CA ALA A 493 -7.48 -3.20 -5.56
C ALA A 493 -8.58 -3.70 -6.50
N ARG A 494 -9.22 -2.77 -7.23
CA ARG A 494 -10.28 -3.09 -8.20
C ARG A 494 -9.76 -3.80 -9.44
N GLU A 495 -8.61 -3.40 -9.93
CA GLU A 495 -7.98 -3.99 -11.12
C GLU A 495 -7.58 -5.44 -10.89
N LEU A 496 -6.86 -5.69 -9.79
CA LEU A 496 -6.39 -7.03 -9.44
C LEU A 496 -7.51 -7.90 -8.86
N ASN A 497 -8.64 -7.29 -8.46
CA ASN A 497 -9.73 -7.93 -7.74
C ASN A 497 -9.25 -8.62 -6.45
N VAL A 498 -8.38 -7.93 -5.69
CA VAL A 498 -7.84 -8.37 -4.40
C VAL A 498 -7.95 -7.26 -3.36
N PRO A 499 -8.03 -7.55 -2.06
CA PRO A 499 -7.93 -6.55 -1.03
C PRO A 499 -6.53 -5.91 -1.03
N VAL A 500 -6.48 -4.59 -0.88
CA VAL A 500 -5.26 -3.81 -0.63
C VAL A 500 -5.35 -3.23 0.77
N PHE A 501 -4.39 -3.59 1.61
CA PHE A 501 -4.30 -3.16 3.00
C PHE A 501 -3.14 -2.18 3.14
N SER A 502 -3.42 -0.92 3.46
CA SER A 502 -2.38 0.09 3.67
C SER A 502 -2.37 0.62 5.08
N ALA A 503 -1.19 0.68 5.67
CA ALA A 503 -0.99 1.45 6.89
C ALA A 503 -1.05 2.95 6.57
N ALA A 504 -1.58 3.74 7.50
CA ALA A 504 -1.61 5.20 7.42
C ALA A 504 -1.32 5.83 8.78
N GLN A 505 -0.70 6.99 8.75
CA GLN A 505 -0.45 7.79 9.93
C GLN A 505 -1.63 8.73 10.21
N LEU A 506 -2.09 8.78 11.47
CA LEU A 506 -3.12 9.72 11.90
C LEU A 506 -2.55 11.12 12.13
N SER A 507 -3.39 12.12 11.87
CA SER A 507 -3.16 13.49 12.32
C SER A 507 -3.13 13.57 13.85
N ARG A 508 -2.32 14.49 14.36
CA ARG A 508 -2.19 14.75 15.78
C ARG A 508 -3.35 15.56 16.37
N ALA A 509 -4.27 16.07 15.55
CA ALA A 509 -5.47 16.78 15.98
C ALA A 509 -6.36 15.94 16.93
N VAL A 510 -6.27 14.62 16.88
CA VAL A 510 -6.92 13.69 17.82
C VAL A 510 -6.62 14.05 19.28
N GLU A 511 -5.39 14.46 19.58
CA GLU A 511 -4.97 14.75 20.97
C GLU A 511 -5.45 16.10 21.51
N GLN A 512 -5.90 16.98 20.63
CA GLN A 512 -6.44 18.28 21.05
C GLN A 512 -7.93 18.23 21.40
N ARG A 513 -8.63 17.14 21.04
CA ARG A 513 -10.05 16.96 21.35
C ARG A 513 -10.27 16.41 22.76
N GLN A 514 -11.45 16.65 23.34
CA GLN A 514 -11.85 16.03 24.61
C GLN A 514 -12.02 14.51 24.44
N ASP A 515 -12.66 14.07 23.37
CA ASP A 515 -12.72 12.66 22.98
C ASP A 515 -11.51 12.34 22.09
N LYS A 516 -10.61 11.52 22.62
CA LYS A 516 -9.35 11.09 21.98
C LYS A 516 -9.55 9.92 21.01
N ARG A 517 -10.78 9.42 20.84
CA ARG A 517 -11.04 8.37 19.86
C ARG A 517 -10.83 8.91 18.45
N PRO A 518 -10.01 8.23 17.62
CA PRO A 518 -9.81 8.62 16.23
C PRO A 518 -11.11 8.65 15.46
N VAL A 519 -11.25 9.62 14.57
CA VAL A 519 -12.37 9.76 13.63
C VAL A 519 -11.81 9.93 12.21
N LEU A 520 -12.65 9.78 11.18
CA LEU A 520 -12.22 9.83 9.79
C LEU A 520 -11.47 11.12 9.42
N SER A 521 -11.89 12.26 9.98
CA SER A 521 -11.20 13.55 9.76
C SER A 521 -9.75 13.60 10.30
N ASP A 522 -9.34 12.61 11.10
CA ASP A 522 -7.97 12.51 11.61
C ASP A 522 -7.01 11.83 10.62
N LEU A 523 -7.52 11.27 9.54
CA LEU A 523 -6.73 10.84 8.38
C LEU A 523 -6.22 12.07 7.60
N ARG A 524 -5.49 12.96 8.27
CA ARG A 524 -5.08 14.27 7.77
C ARG A 524 -4.09 14.14 6.60
N GLU A 525 -4.10 15.20 5.78
CA GLU A 525 -3.43 15.51 4.53
C GLU A 525 -4.25 15.19 3.27
N SER A 526 -5.35 14.42 3.37
CA SER A 526 -6.35 14.41 2.28
C SER A 526 -7.69 13.87 2.76
N GLY A 527 -8.77 14.63 2.61
CA GLY A 527 -10.14 14.10 2.68
C GLY A 527 -10.42 12.99 1.65
N SER A 528 -9.47 12.68 0.78
CA SER A 528 -9.58 11.66 -0.24
C SER A 528 -9.32 10.25 0.29
N ILE A 529 -8.46 10.04 1.30
CA ILE A 529 -8.29 8.69 1.90
C ILE A 529 -9.64 8.19 2.44
N GLU A 530 -10.40 9.07 3.09
CA GLU A 530 -11.74 8.77 3.59
C GLU A 530 -12.73 8.41 2.47
N GLN A 531 -12.60 9.05 1.30
CA GLN A 531 -13.47 8.82 0.14
C GLN A 531 -13.09 7.57 -0.67
N ASP A 532 -11.80 7.24 -0.72
CA ASP A 532 -11.29 6.13 -1.53
C ASP A 532 -11.32 4.80 -0.77
N ALA A 533 -11.17 4.81 0.57
CA ALA A 533 -11.16 3.63 1.42
C ALA A 533 -12.56 3.03 1.57
N ASP A 534 -12.67 1.70 1.51
CA ASP A 534 -13.91 0.98 1.82
C ASP A 534 -14.01 0.71 3.33
N ILE A 535 -12.86 0.44 3.98
CA ILE A 535 -12.78 0.17 5.41
C ILE A 535 -11.64 0.98 6.00
N VAL A 536 -11.93 1.71 7.07
CA VAL A 536 -10.92 2.39 7.88
C VAL A 536 -10.93 1.80 9.27
N MET A 537 -9.78 1.30 9.70
CA MET A 537 -9.56 0.75 11.04
C MET A 537 -8.63 1.67 11.81
N PHE A 538 -9.06 2.08 12.99
CA PHE A 538 -8.25 2.90 13.88
C PHE A 538 -7.68 2.06 15.01
N LEU A 539 -6.37 2.15 15.21
CA LEU A 539 -5.76 1.63 16.41
C LEU A 539 -5.99 2.65 17.53
N TYR A 540 -6.85 2.29 18.47
CA TYR A 540 -7.15 3.09 19.66
C TYR A 540 -6.89 2.30 20.92
N ARG A 541 -6.24 2.92 21.88
CA ARG A 541 -5.97 2.34 23.18
C ARG A 541 -6.49 3.30 24.25
N ASP A 542 -7.63 2.94 24.87
CA ASP A 542 -8.32 3.78 25.84
C ASP A 542 -7.46 4.12 27.05
N ALA A 543 -6.69 3.14 27.54
CA ALA A 543 -5.76 3.32 28.66
C ALA A 543 -4.67 4.40 28.45
N ILE A 544 -4.51 4.90 27.21
CA ILE A 544 -3.60 6.03 26.90
C ILE A 544 -4.23 7.36 27.35
N TYR A 545 -5.55 7.44 27.35
CA TYR A 545 -6.29 8.69 27.53
C TYR A 545 -7.11 8.72 28.82
N ASN A 546 -7.45 7.57 29.38
CA ASN A 546 -8.29 7.41 30.56
C ASN A 546 -7.53 6.60 31.63
N GLU A 547 -7.08 7.27 32.69
CA GLU A 547 -6.35 6.66 33.82
C GLU A 547 -7.20 5.67 34.64
N ALA A 548 -8.54 5.63 34.40
CA ALA A 548 -9.48 4.81 35.14
C ALA A 548 -9.86 3.49 34.45
N THR A 549 -9.29 3.20 33.30
CA THR A 549 -9.50 1.97 32.55
C THR A 549 -8.24 1.11 32.65
#